data_78fdadeb1574eab6cd17fb582e148886
#
_entry.id   78fdadeb1574eab6cd17fb582e148886
#
_cell.length_a   1.000
_cell.length_b   1.000
_cell.length_c   1.000
_cell.angle_alpha   90.00
_cell.angle_beta   90.00
_cell.angle_gamma   90.00
#
_symmetry.space_group_name_H-M   'P 1'
#
loop_
_entity.id
_entity.type
_entity.pdbx_description
1 polymer ?
#
loop_
_entity_poly.entity_id
_entity_poly.type
_entity_poly.pdbx_seq_one_letter_code
_entity_poly.pdbx_strand_id
1 'polypeptide(L)'
;VSHKKRNTFLIKLALSRKGNVLLLFNLEKHGKELYKIAQERNTGKKIFYIDGKVDVDYREAARAALETSEEVAIIASVKTTSTGVNTKNLKHLIFATPSKSVVQVLQSIGRGLRKAKGKTHVEVYDIGDLLTKSRKKTNYTHDHFVQRLEIYARQDFEYRLMEMEIE
;
A
#
# COMPACT_ATOMS: atom_id res chain seq x y z
N VAL A 1 9.88 -10.75 1.15
CA VAL A 1 8.96 -10.93 2.28
C VAL A 1 9.69 -10.88 3.62
N SER A 2 10.86 -11.47 3.73
CA SER A 2 11.63 -11.54 4.99
C SER A 2 12.73 -10.46 5.12
N HIS A 3 12.78 -9.48 4.24
CA HIS A 3 13.82 -8.45 4.28
C HIS A 3 13.47 -7.40 5.34
N LYS A 4 14.04 -7.54 6.54
CA LYS A 4 13.72 -6.70 7.72
C LYS A 4 13.89 -5.19 7.47
N LYS A 5 14.98 -4.78 6.81
CA LYS A 5 15.23 -3.36 6.48
C LYS A 5 14.13 -2.79 5.57
N ARG A 6 13.74 -3.54 4.52
CA ARG A 6 12.66 -3.15 3.61
C ARG A 6 11.31 -3.01 4.33
N ASN A 7 10.95 -3.97 5.18
CA ASN A 7 9.72 -3.92 5.95
C ASN A 7 9.70 -2.73 6.91
N THR A 8 10.83 -2.46 7.55
CA THR A 8 11.00 -1.28 8.41
C THR A 8 10.84 0.02 7.62
N PHE A 9 11.42 0.09 6.41
CA PHE A 9 11.25 1.24 5.52
C PHE A 9 9.78 1.48 5.14
N LEU A 10 9.07 0.43 4.72
CA LEU A 10 7.65 0.51 4.36
C LEU A 10 6.79 1.05 5.52
N ILE A 11 7.04 0.58 6.74
CA ILE A 11 6.31 1.05 7.92
C ILE A 11 6.70 2.47 8.30
N LYS A 12 7.99 2.83 8.25
CA LYS A 12 8.42 4.23 8.46
C LYS A 12 7.75 5.16 7.46
N LEU A 13 7.69 4.77 6.17
CA LEU A 13 6.98 5.52 5.14
C LEU A 13 5.50 5.69 5.49
N ALA A 14 4.81 4.60 5.85
CA ALA A 14 3.40 4.65 6.19
C ALA A 14 3.11 5.54 7.41
N LEU A 15 3.92 5.43 8.46
CA LEU A 15 3.71 6.17 9.70
C LEU A 15 4.12 7.65 9.59
N SER A 16 5.06 7.99 8.71
CA SER A 16 5.52 9.37 8.51
C SER A 16 4.58 10.23 7.66
N ARG A 17 3.66 9.62 6.89
CA ARG A 17 2.73 10.37 6.04
C ARG A 17 1.60 10.96 6.87
N LYS A 18 1.31 12.26 6.68
CA LYS A 18 0.13 12.91 7.28
C LYS A 18 -1.14 12.43 6.60
N GLY A 19 -2.17 12.13 7.38
CA GLY A 19 -3.44 11.64 6.87
C GLY A 19 -3.53 10.11 6.80
N ASN A 20 -4.62 9.62 6.26
CA ASN A 20 -4.95 8.21 6.24
C ASN A 20 -4.12 7.43 5.22
N VAL A 21 -3.59 6.30 5.64
CA VAL A 21 -2.71 5.42 4.87
C VAL A 21 -3.32 4.04 4.74
N LEU A 22 -3.31 3.49 3.53
CA LEU A 22 -3.60 2.08 3.26
C LEU A 22 -2.34 1.39 2.74
N LEU A 23 -1.83 0.42 3.48
CA LEU A 23 -0.69 -0.39 3.09
C LEU A 23 -1.16 -1.79 2.72
N LEU A 24 -0.89 -2.22 1.50
CA LEU A 24 -1.39 -3.46 0.93
C LEU A 24 -0.32 -4.54 0.83
N PHE A 25 -0.67 -5.75 1.29
CA PHE A 25 0.19 -6.94 1.20
C PHE A 25 -0.54 -8.11 0.52
N ASN A 26 0.22 -9.07 -0.01
CA ASN A 26 -0.33 -10.29 -0.64
C ASN A 26 -0.25 -11.53 0.28
N LEU A 27 0.82 -11.67 1.05
CA LEU A 27 1.08 -12.85 1.88
C LEU A 27 0.80 -12.56 3.35
N GLU A 28 -0.03 -13.36 3.99
CA GLU A 28 -0.45 -13.20 5.40
C GLU A 28 0.77 -13.09 6.35
N LYS A 29 1.78 -13.95 6.17
CA LYS A 29 3.02 -13.88 6.98
C LYS A 29 3.71 -12.52 6.88
N HIS A 30 3.74 -11.94 5.68
CA HIS A 30 4.32 -10.62 5.46
C HIS A 30 3.48 -9.53 6.12
N GLY A 31 2.15 -9.59 5.97
CA GLY A 31 1.24 -8.64 6.61
C GLY A 31 1.36 -8.62 8.13
N LYS A 32 1.45 -9.80 8.76
CA LYS A 32 1.64 -9.90 10.21
C LYS A 32 2.97 -9.30 10.68
N GLU A 33 4.05 -9.51 9.92
CA GLU A 33 5.35 -8.91 10.22
C GLU A 33 5.30 -7.38 10.10
N LEU A 34 4.68 -6.85 9.05
CA LEU A 34 4.48 -5.41 8.87
C LEU A 34 3.66 -4.81 10.02
N TYR A 35 2.58 -5.48 10.42
CA TYR A 35 1.74 -5.04 11.52
C TYR A 35 2.48 -5.00 12.86
N LYS A 36 3.28 -6.04 13.15
CA LYS A 36 4.14 -6.07 14.34
C LYS A 36 5.10 -4.89 14.38
N ILE A 37 5.82 -4.63 13.28
CA ILE A 37 6.73 -3.48 13.18
C ILE A 37 5.98 -2.15 13.35
N ALA A 38 4.76 -2.06 12.80
CA ALA A 38 3.94 -0.87 12.92
C ALA A 38 3.53 -0.61 14.37
N GLN A 39 3.13 -1.63 15.11
CA GLN A 39 2.80 -1.51 16.54
C GLN A 39 3.99 -1.06 17.38
N GLU A 40 5.18 -1.64 17.11
CA GLU A 40 6.42 -1.31 17.84
C GLU A 40 6.89 0.14 17.57
N ARG A 41 6.56 0.71 16.42
CA ARG A 41 7.07 2.02 15.95
C ARG A 41 6.01 3.11 15.88
N ASN A 42 4.80 2.81 16.29
CA ASN A 42 3.69 3.76 16.17
C ASN A 42 3.88 4.98 17.08
N THR A 43 3.68 6.14 16.51
CA THR A 43 3.82 7.45 17.17
C THR A 43 2.55 8.29 17.12
N GLY A 44 1.37 7.66 16.94
CA GLY A 44 0.12 8.42 17.00
C GLY A 44 -0.97 8.03 16.00
N LYS A 45 -0.70 7.14 15.03
CA LYS A 45 -1.77 6.67 14.13
C LYS A 45 -2.58 5.54 14.77
N LYS A 46 -3.88 5.51 14.51
CA LYS A 46 -4.71 4.35 14.81
C LYS A 46 -4.44 3.25 13.75
N ILE A 47 -3.92 2.11 14.18
CA ILE A 47 -3.47 1.04 13.27
C ILE A 47 -4.46 -0.11 13.26
N PHE A 48 -4.90 -0.53 12.06
CA PHE A 48 -5.72 -1.73 11.84
C PHE A 48 -4.98 -2.74 10.98
N TYR A 49 -5.23 -4.03 11.25
CA TYR A 49 -4.77 -5.15 10.42
C TYR A 49 -5.97 -5.88 9.84
N ILE A 50 -6.02 -6.06 8.52
CA ILE A 50 -7.14 -6.71 7.84
C ILE A 50 -6.63 -7.80 6.90
N ASP A 51 -7.00 -9.05 7.18
CA ASP A 51 -6.83 -10.19 6.28
C ASP A 51 -8.16 -10.92 6.07
N GLY A 52 -8.10 -12.10 5.42
CA GLY A 52 -9.29 -12.90 5.14
C GLY A 52 -9.95 -13.52 6.38
N LYS A 53 -9.29 -13.53 7.53
CA LYS A 53 -9.74 -14.18 8.77
C LYS A 53 -10.37 -13.21 9.77
N VAL A 54 -10.17 -11.92 9.55
CA VAL A 54 -10.70 -10.87 10.41
C VAL A 54 -12.23 -10.81 10.25
N ASP A 55 -12.95 -10.70 11.36
CA ASP A 55 -14.39 -10.62 11.36
C ASP A 55 -14.94 -9.35 10.68
N VAL A 56 -16.23 -9.36 10.40
CA VAL A 56 -16.90 -8.28 9.65
C VAL A 56 -16.94 -6.99 10.48
N ASP A 57 -17.22 -7.10 11.76
CA ASP A 57 -17.38 -5.93 12.65
C ASP A 57 -16.07 -5.16 12.78
N TYR A 58 -14.95 -5.86 12.90
CA TYR A 58 -13.64 -5.22 12.92
C TYR A 58 -13.29 -4.53 11.58
N ARG A 59 -13.66 -5.13 10.44
CA ARG A 59 -13.48 -4.49 9.13
C ARG A 59 -14.31 -3.22 9.00
N GLU A 60 -15.56 -3.26 9.46
CA GLU A 60 -16.43 -2.07 9.45
C GLU A 60 -15.92 -0.99 10.42
N ALA A 61 -15.39 -1.36 11.58
CA ALA A 61 -14.75 -0.42 12.50
C ALA A 61 -13.51 0.26 11.86
N ALA A 62 -12.70 -0.49 11.12
CA ALA A 62 -11.56 0.06 10.40
C ALA A 62 -11.99 1.03 9.27
N ARG A 63 -13.08 0.69 8.55
CA ARG A 63 -13.67 1.58 7.53
C ARG A 63 -14.23 2.86 8.15
N ALA A 64 -15.01 2.73 9.21
CA ALA A 64 -15.57 3.87 9.92
C ALA A 64 -14.45 4.79 10.46
N ALA A 65 -13.37 4.21 10.99
CA ALA A 65 -12.20 4.99 11.42
C ALA A 65 -11.56 5.76 10.27
N LEU A 66 -11.45 5.15 9.07
CA LEU A 66 -10.91 5.83 7.89
C LEU A 66 -11.79 7.02 7.45
N GLU A 67 -13.11 6.93 7.66
CA GLU A 67 -14.04 8.00 7.29
C GLU A 67 -14.07 9.16 8.29
N THR A 68 -13.93 8.84 9.58
CA THR A 68 -14.13 9.80 10.68
C THR A 68 -12.84 10.36 11.27
N SER A 69 -11.69 9.78 10.96
CA SER A 69 -10.39 10.15 11.50
C SER A 69 -9.39 10.47 10.38
N GLU A 70 -8.41 11.31 10.69
CA GLU A 70 -7.39 11.75 9.73
C GLU A 70 -6.04 11.05 9.88
N GLU A 71 -5.78 10.35 10.99
CA GLU A 71 -4.52 9.69 11.29
C GLU A 71 -4.71 8.17 11.51
N VAL A 72 -5.18 7.48 10.46
CA VAL A 72 -5.40 6.03 10.45
C VAL A 72 -4.43 5.36 9.49
N ALA A 73 -3.87 4.23 9.91
CA ALA A 73 -3.10 3.34 9.06
C ALA A 73 -3.79 1.95 9.00
N ILE A 74 -4.18 1.53 7.82
CA ILE A 74 -4.73 0.19 7.59
C ILE A 74 -3.70 -0.66 6.85
N ILE A 75 -3.29 -1.76 7.44
CA ILE A 75 -2.43 -2.79 6.84
C ILE A 75 -3.34 -3.93 6.40
N ALA A 76 -3.59 -4.06 5.09
CA ALA A 76 -4.61 -4.95 4.58
C ALA A 76 -4.12 -5.89 3.47
N SER A 77 -4.74 -7.05 3.39
CA SER A 77 -4.55 -7.95 2.25
C SER A 77 -5.21 -7.40 0.99
N VAL A 78 -4.49 -7.46 -0.14
CA VAL A 78 -5.04 -7.06 -1.46
C VAL A 78 -6.36 -7.78 -1.75
N LYS A 79 -6.47 -9.06 -1.38
CA LYS A 79 -7.68 -9.85 -1.61
C LYS A 79 -8.90 -9.31 -0.88
N THR A 80 -8.73 -8.80 0.32
CA THR A 80 -9.84 -8.27 1.14
C THR A 80 -10.22 -6.85 0.77
N THR A 81 -9.34 -6.12 0.09
CA THR A 81 -9.58 -4.73 -0.32
C THR A 81 -10.15 -4.58 -1.72
N SER A 82 -10.12 -5.65 -2.53
CA SER A 82 -10.67 -5.63 -3.90
C SER A 82 -12.19 -5.41 -3.94
N THR A 83 -12.91 -5.69 -2.86
CA THR A 83 -14.38 -5.55 -2.74
C THR A 83 -14.86 -4.16 -2.34
N GLY A 84 -13.99 -3.16 -2.31
CA GLY A 84 -14.35 -1.75 -2.10
C GLY A 84 -13.77 -1.18 -0.82
N VAL A 85 -12.65 -0.49 -0.95
CA VAL A 85 -12.19 0.44 0.07
C VAL A 85 -12.90 1.77 -0.14
N ASN A 86 -13.55 2.28 0.91
CA ASN A 86 -14.03 3.65 0.85
C ASN A 86 -12.81 4.59 0.79
N THR A 87 -12.68 5.27 -0.34
CA THR A 87 -11.48 6.08 -0.64
C THR A 87 -11.65 7.54 -0.27
N LYS A 88 -12.80 7.95 0.29
CA LYS A 88 -13.09 9.38 0.54
C LYS A 88 -12.01 10.10 1.32
N ASN A 89 -11.50 9.51 2.38
CA ASN A 89 -10.46 10.11 3.25
C ASN A 89 -9.09 9.43 3.13
N LEU A 90 -8.90 8.54 2.15
CA LEU A 90 -7.59 7.94 1.89
C LEU A 90 -6.67 9.00 1.26
N LYS A 91 -5.49 9.21 1.81
CA LYS A 91 -4.45 10.12 1.30
C LYS A 91 -3.30 9.37 0.65
N HIS A 92 -2.91 8.25 1.21
CA HIS A 92 -1.73 7.49 0.78
C HIS A 92 -2.07 6.00 0.62
N LEU A 93 -1.60 5.43 -0.49
CA LEU A 93 -1.68 4.00 -0.78
C LEU A 93 -0.27 3.45 -0.99
N ILE A 94 0.12 2.43 -0.23
CA ILE A 94 1.45 1.82 -0.31
C ILE A 94 1.32 0.35 -0.69
N PHE A 95 1.99 -0.05 -1.76
CA PHE A 95 2.10 -1.46 -2.14
C PHE A 95 3.33 -2.09 -1.52
N ALA A 96 3.13 -2.88 -0.46
CA ALA A 96 4.22 -3.58 0.23
C ALA A 96 4.76 -4.77 -0.58
N THR A 97 3.98 -5.31 -1.50
CA THR A 97 4.37 -6.46 -2.33
C THR A 97 4.18 -6.12 -3.79
N PRO A 98 5.22 -6.27 -4.64
CA PRO A 98 5.06 -6.12 -6.08
C PRO A 98 4.10 -7.21 -6.60
N SER A 99 3.03 -6.79 -7.27
CA SER A 99 2.00 -7.69 -7.76
C SER A 99 1.35 -7.13 -9.03
N LYS A 100 0.93 -8.01 -9.94
CA LYS A 100 0.08 -7.62 -11.09
C LYS A 100 -1.27 -7.04 -10.65
N SER A 101 -1.73 -7.39 -9.44
CA SER A 101 -2.97 -6.88 -8.85
C SER A 101 -2.94 -5.38 -8.53
N VAL A 102 -1.77 -4.75 -8.50
CA VAL A 102 -1.60 -3.29 -8.29
C VAL A 102 -2.50 -2.51 -9.24
N VAL A 103 -2.52 -2.87 -10.51
CA VAL A 103 -3.30 -2.17 -11.53
C VAL A 103 -4.80 -2.25 -11.25
N GLN A 104 -5.30 -3.44 -10.86
CA GLN A 104 -6.72 -3.61 -10.53
C GLN A 104 -7.13 -2.78 -9.32
N VAL A 105 -6.27 -2.73 -8.30
CA VAL A 105 -6.49 -1.89 -7.12
C VAL A 105 -6.50 -0.41 -7.50
N LEU A 106 -5.55 0.04 -8.32
CA LEU A 106 -5.49 1.43 -8.79
C LEU A 106 -6.72 1.83 -9.61
N GLN A 107 -7.19 0.95 -10.49
CA GLN A 107 -8.42 1.18 -11.26
C GLN A 107 -9.66 1.25 -10.36
N SER A 108 -9.72 0.41 -9.32
CA SER A 108 -10.81 0.44 -8.33
C SER A 108 -10.81 1.74 -7.53
N ILE A 109 -9.65 2.17 -7.06
CA ILE A 109 -9.48 3.43 -6.33
C ILE A 109 -9.77 4.63 -7.23
N GLY A 110 -9.27 4.63 -8.47
CA GLY A 110 -9.54 5.70 -9.44
C GLY A 110 -11.03 5.88 -9.70
N ARG A 111 -11.80 4.79 -9.78
CA ARG A 111 -13.27 4.86 -9.88
C ARG A 111 -13.91 5.46 -8.63
N GLY A 112 -13.42 5.11 -7.45
CA GLY A 112 -13.88 5.67 -6.17
C GLY A 112 -13.59 7.17 -6.07
N LEU A 113 -12.41 7.60 -6.52
CA LEU A 113 -12.02 9.01 -6.53
C LEU A 113 -12.91 9.88 -7.42
N ARG A 114 -13.26 9.39 -8.63
CA ARG A 114 -14.15 10.11 -9.55
C ARG A 114 -15.56 10.37 -8.97
N LYS A 115 -16.02 9.51 -8.05
CA LYS A 115 -17.34 9.64 -7.39
C LYS A 115 -17.30 10.50 -6.14
N ALA A 116 -16.14 10.83 -5.60
CA ALA A 116 -16.00 11.59 -4.36
C ALA A 116 -15.92 13.09 -4.67
N LYS A 117 -16.97 13.84 -4.38
CA LYS A 117 -16.96 15.30 -4.49
C LYS A 117 -15.88 15.89 -3.55
N GLY A 118 -15.04 16.78 -4.08
CA GLY A 118 -14.04 17.53 -3.31
C GLY A 118 -12.72 16.83 -3.05
N LYS A 119 -12.51 15.59 -3.52
CA LYS A 119 -11.22 14.90 -3.39
C LYS A 119 -10.43 15.00 -4.70
N THR A 120 -9.19 15.47 -4.59
CA THR A 120 -8.36 15.76 -5.75
C THR A 120 -7.43 14.62 -6.13
N HIS A 121 -6.81 13.93 -5.16
CA HIS A 121 -5.81 12.88 -5.45
C HIS A 121 -5.56 11.93 -4.27
N VAL A 122 -4.96 10.78 -4.57
CA VAL A 122 -4.33 9.86 -3.61
C VAL A 122 -2.90 9.66 -4.07
N GLU A 123 -1.94 9.82 -3.16
CA GLU A 123 -0.55 9.47 -3.44
C GLU A 123 -0.35 7.96 -3.37
N VAL A 124 0.23 7.40 -4.42
CA VAL A 124 0.51 5.96 -4.53
C VAL A 124 2.01 5.72 -4.46
N TYR A 125 2.42 4.82 -3.58
CA TYR A 125 3.79 4.37 -3.45
C TYR A 125 3.91 2.93 -3.92
N ASP A 126 4.46 2.74 -5.11
CA ASP A 126 4.75 1.44 -5.68
C ASP A 126 6.25 1.15 -5.56
N ILE A 127 6.60 0.18 -4.72
CA ILE A 127 7.99 -0.11 -4.38
C ILE A 127 8.52 -1.23 -5.27
N GLY A 128 9.44 -0.88 -6.15
CA GLY A 128 10.25 -1.82 -6.92
C GLY A 128 11.54 -2.17 -6.19
N ASP A 129 11.88 -3.45 -6.12
CA ASP A 129 13.10 -3.90 -5.44
C ASP A 129 14.19 -4.25 -6.44
N LEU A 130 15.34 -3.62 -6.34
CA LEU A 130 16.57 -3.95 -7.06
C LEU A 130 17.42 -4.89 -6.19
N LEU A 131 17.10 -6.20 -6.24
CA LEU A 131 17.70 -7.20 -5.36
C LEU A 131 19.05 -7.73 -5.83
N THR A 132 19.47 -7.44 -7.06
CA THR A 132 20.74 -7.93 -7.61
C THR A 132 21.50 -6.81 -8.32
N LYS A 133 22.79 -6.66 -7.97
CA LYS A 133 23.74 -5.78 -8.67
C LYS A 133 24.27 -6.42 -9.98
N SER A 134 23.92 -7.68 -10.27
CA SER A 134 24.40 -8.41 -11.45
C SER A 134 23.38 -8.42 -12.58
N ARG A 135 23.75 -7.87 -13.73
CA ARG A 135 22.96 -7.89 -14.97
C ARG A 135 22.65 -9.30 -15.52
N LYS A 136 23.30 -10.34 -14.99
CA LYS A 136 23.16 -11.73 -15.48
C LYS A 136 22.08 -12.55 -14.75
N LYS A 137 21.48 -12.04 -13.66
CA LYS A 137 20.40 -12.75 -12.93
C LYS A 137 19.07 -12.04 -13.17
N THR A 138 18.09 -12.79 -13.67
CA THR A 138 16.70 -12.32 -13.83
C THR A 138 16.17 -11.84 -12.48
N ASN A 139 15.78 -10.57 -12.42
CA ASN A 139 15.16 -9.98 -11.24
C ASN A 139 13.66 -9.82 -11.49
N TYR A 140 12.89 -10.89 -11.24
CA TYR A 140 11.44 -10.91 -11.46
C TYR A 140 10.69 -9.74 -10.80
N THR A 141 11.17 -9.25 -9.66
CA THR A 141 10.53 -8.12 -8.97
C THR A 141 10.75 -6.82 -9.73
N HIS A 142 11.92 -6.64 -10.32
CA HIS A 142 12.25 -5.50 -11.16
C HIS A 142 11.48 -5.57 -12.50
N ASP A 143 11.43 -6.74 -13.15
CA ASP A 143 10.69 -6.92 -14.40
C ASP A 143 9.19 -6.63 -14.21
N HIS A 144 8.61 -7.10 -13.12
CA HIS A 144 7.23 -6.77 -12.77
C HIS A 144 7.04 -5.27 -12.49
N PHE A 145 8.04 -4.59 -11.94
CA PHE A 145 7.97 -3.15 -11.72
C PHE A 145 7.98 -2.39 -13.04
N VAL A 146 8.86 -2.75 -13.97
CA VAL A 146 8.91 -2.15 -15.32
C VAL A 146 7.58 -2.34 -16.06
N GLN A 147 7.00 -3.55 -16.02
CA GLN A 147 5.68 -3.80 -16.63
C GLN A 147 4.58 -2.91 -16.02
N ARG A 148 4.63 -2.62 -14.71
CA ARG A 148 3.67 -1.71 -14.11
C ARG A 148 3.86 -0.26 -14.56
N LEU A 149 5.11 0.19 -14.72
CA LEU A 149 5.41 1.53 -15.28
C LEU A 149 4.82 1.72 -16.68
N GLU A 150 4.92 0.69 -17.54
CA GLU A 150 4.29 0.71 -18.87
C GLU A 150 2.77 0.87 -18.76
N ILE A 151 2.14 0.21 -17.79
CA ILE A 151 0.70 0.33 -17.57
C ILE A 151 0.35 1.72 -17.04
N TYR A 152 1.14 2.29 -16.13
CA TYR A 152 0.93 3.65 -15.63
C TYR A 152 1.00 4.67 -16.76
N ALA A 153 2.00 4.54 -17.65
CA ALA A 153 2.12 5.39 -18.82
C ALA A 153 0.91 5.28 -19.78
N ARG A 154 0.41 4.05 -20.03
CA ARG A 154 -0.78 3.82 -20.87
C ARG A 154 -2.09 4.34 -20.27
N GLN A 155 -2.14 4.52 -18.95
CA GLN A 155 -3.32 4.99 -18.22
C GLN A 155 -3.23 6.48 -17.88
N ASP A 156 -2.23 7.19 -18.40
CA ASP A 156 -1.96 8.61 -18.15
C ASP A 156 -1.86 8.95 -16.64
N PHE A 157 -1.28 8.02 -15.84
CA PHE A 157 -0.97 8.33 -14.45
C PHE A 157 0.31 9.17 -14.39
N GLU A 158 0.24 10.30 -13.74
CA GLU A 158 1.43 11.07 -13.38
C GLU A 158 2.23 10.29 -12.33
N TYR A 159 3.51 10.02 -12.60
CA TYR A 159 4.38 9.36 -11.65
C TYR A 159 5.79 9.95 -11.64
N ARG A 160 6.47 9.77 -10.52
CA ARG A 160 7.87 10.13 -10.33
C ARG A 160 8.65 8.89 -9.91
N LEU A 161 9.76 8.62 -10.60
CA LEU A 161 10.71 7.59 -10.18
C LEU A 161 11.69 8.17 -9.17
N MET A 162 11.89 7.43 -8.09
CA MET A 162 12.89 7.76 -7.07
C MET A 162 13.69 6.49 -6.76
N GLU A 163 15.01 6.59 -6.84
CA GLU A 163 15.92 5.53 -6.41
C GLU A 163 16.46 5.88 -5.03
N MET A 164 16.47 4.89 -4.14
CA MET A 164 17.03 5.06 -2.80
C MET A 164 17.69 3.79 -2.30
N GLU A 165 18.76 3.94 -1.58
CA GLU A 165 19.44 2.85 -0.89
C GLU A 165 18.85 2.72 0.53
N ILE A 166 18.51 1.48 0.91
CA ILE A 166 17.95 1.20 2.25
C ILE A 166 19.09 0.65 3.11
N GLU A 167 19.62 1.51 3.99
CA GLU A 167 20.64 1.16 4.97
C GLU A 167 20.13 0.28 6.12
#